data_225ad593eb02fd9e8efb911589c46c7e
#
_entry.id   225ad593eb02fd9e8efb911589c46c7e
#
_cell.length_a   1.000
_cell.length_b   1.000
_cell.length_c   1.000
_cell.angle_alpha   90.00
_cell.angle_beta   90.00
_cell.angle_gamma   90.00
#
_symmetry.space_group_name_H-M   'P 1'
#
loop_
_entity.id
_entity.type
_entity.pdbx_description
1 polymer ?
#
loop_
_entity_poly.entity_id
_entity_poly.type
_entity_poly.pdbx_seq_one_letter_code
_entity_poly.pdbx_strand_id
1 'polypeptide(L)'
;MEFQKIKLHRSEKNGSAVTQITLDDDYNVPDYRQDVVKVIKERGELRFDEVKAMEGAAWIKGSLVFKVLYRSDKQEGKISCLRGEIPFQERLNMDGLSEYDTVHAAGNMEDLTIGVINSRKLNIRAVIVLTATAEKEADEELTCELLDGSDYEQNIAEREALKLLVVRRDICRQKSEAVLPSSKPNIREILWQSMQLRNVEGRLAEGNIRLSGEILVSILYNDEEEGEHLSWYETTVPLDVQAECGVMENDCIWQVQMTPVTMELEVKPDYDGEERILVMELALDTNIRIWKEEKIRLLTDLYSLQKEVRPVFRECPLERLLVKNAAKCRLTEQMELKEDKEKVLQICSCEGKVLLERQETKSDGVLAEGTIEVSILYITPDDHMPVGAVQEIYPFSQLVEIPEMSEQAKVELDASLEQLSAVMLDQEHVEIRAAVRLDLVAFVQESVQYIEDATETEPDLEMLRNRPGLVGYIAKAGDDLWTIAKENHTTIQNIMETNHRKSETLQAGEKVLIVKQVG
;
A
#
# COMPACT_ATOMS: atom_id res chain seq x y z
N MET A 1 20.75 33.89 19.47
CA MET A 1 19.82 34.15 18.35
C MET A 1 18.55 33.36 18.57
N GLU A 2 17.39 33.90 18.23
CA GLU A 2 16.12 33.19 18.35
C GLU A 2 15.56 32.94 16.96
N PHE A 3 15.35 31.67 16.61
CA PHE A 3 14.90 31.26 15.30
C PHE A 3 13.44 30.82 15.33
N GLN A 4 12.69 31.25 14.33
CA GLN A 4 11.38 30.67 14.04
C GLN A 4 11.58 29.33 13.36
N LYS A 5 10.93 28.28 13.91
CA LYS A 5 11.02 26.92 13.36
C LYS A 5 9.63 26.39 13.00
N ILE A 6 9.58 25.58 11.96
CA ILE A 6 8.41 24.77 11.60
C ILE A 6 8.70 23.30 11.84
N LYS A 7 7.64 22.55 12.12
CA LYS A 7 7.73 21.08 12.23
C LYS A 7 7.24 20.44 10.95
N LEU A 8 8.09 19.60 10.38
CA LEU A 8 7.75 18.74 9.25
C LEU A 8 7.61 17.31 9.74
N HIS A 9 6.38 16.79 9.69
CA HIS A 9 6.11 15.38 10.01
C HIS A 9 6.41 14.52 8.79
N ARG A 10 7.16 13.44 9.02
CA ARG A 10 7.54 12.47 7.99
C ARG A 10 7.36 11.06 8.52
N SER A 11 7.13 10.11 7.60
CA SER A 11 7.23 8.68 7.88
C SER A 11 8.40 8.11 7.10
N GLU A 12 9.28 7.43 7.80
CA GLU A 12 10.43 6.77 7.19
C GLU A 12 10.31 5.25 7.37
N LYS A 13 10.59 4.51 6.30
CA LYS A 13 10.76 3.05 6.41
C LYS A 13 12.08 2.80 7.15
N ASN A 14 11.98 2.26 8.35
CA ASN A 14 13.13 1.97 9.23
C ASN A 14 13.66 0.55 9.05
N GLY A 15 13.30 -0.12 7.99
CA GLY A 15 13.76 -1.45 7.64
C GLY A 15 12.67 -2.36 7.11
N SER A 16 13.12 -3.43 6.50
CA SER A 16 12.24 -4.51 6.01
C SER A 16 12.99 -5.83 6.14
N ALA A 17 12.29 -6.86 6.56
CA ALA A 17 12.81 -8.22 6.59
C ALA A 17 11.83 -9.18 5.93
N VAL A 18 12.36 -10.14 5.20
CA VAL A 18 11.59 -11.17 4.52
C VAL A 18 12.10 -12.53 4.94
N THR A 19 11.21 -13.45 5.23
CA THR A 19 11.53 -14.85 5.51
C THR A 19 10.55 -15.77 4.81
N GLN A 20 11.02 -16.93 4.38
CA GLN A 20 10.18 -18.00 3.88
C GLN A 20 10.10 -19.10 4.92
N ILE A 21 8.89 -19.52 5.25
CA ILE A 21 8.63 -20.62 6.16
C ILE A 21 7.90 -21.74 5.44
N THR A 22 8.15 -22.96 5.87
CA THR A 22 7.40 -24.13 5.41
C THR A 22 6.66 -24.72 6.60
N LEU A 23 5.34 -24.79 6.49
CA LEU A 23 4.51 -25.55 7.41
C LEU A 23 4.29 -26.94 6.79
N ASP A 24 4.50 -27.98 7.58
CA ASP A 24 4.27 -29.37 7.17
C ASP A 24 3.73 -30.11 8.39
N ASP A 25 2.42 -30.30 8.43
CA ASP A 25 1.74 -30.86 9.60
C ASP A 25 0.63 -31.83 9.19
N ASP A 26 0.37 -32.75 10.05
CA ASP A 26 -0.67 -33.77 9.90
C ASP A 26 -1.96 -33.34 10.61
N TYR A 27 -3.05 -33.27 9.88
CA TYR A 27 -4.36 -32.88 10.39
C TYR A 27 -5.31 -34.06 10.45
N ASN A 28 -5.85 -34.34 11.65
CA ASN A 28 -6.85 -35.36 11.84
C ASN A 28 -8.25 -34.83 11.51
N VAL A 29 -8.94 -35.52 10.61
CA VAL A 29 -10.33 -35.20 10.26
C VAL A 29 -11.21 -35.41 11.50
N PRO A 30 -11.96 -34.39 11.97
CA PRO A 30 -12.81 -34.50 13.15
C PRO A 30 -13.87 -35.59 13.00
N ASP A 31 -14.23 -36.28 14.10
CA ASP A 31 -15.14 -37.44 14.09
C ASP A 31 -16.53 -37.12 13.54
N TYR A 32 -16.98 -35.86 13.66
CA TYR A 32 -18.26 -35.40 13.12
C TYR A 32 -18.24 -35.14 11.60
N ARG A 33 -17.05 -35.15 10.96
CA ARG A 33 -16.90 -35.03 9.52
C ARG A 33 -16.80 -36.39 8.86
N GLN A 34 -17.21 -36.44 7.60
CA GLN A 34 -17.15 -37.67 6.79
C GLN A 34 -15.69 -37.99 6.40
N ASP A 35 -15.44 -39.23 6.00
CA ASP A 35 -14.15 -39.68 5.50
C ASP A 35 -13.73 -38.96 4.24
N VAL A 36 -12.44 -38.62 4.10
CA VAL A 36 -11.89 -38.00 2.92
C VAL A 36 -11.46 -39.04 1.90
N VAL A 37 -12.01 -38.99 0.70
CA VAL A 37 -11.64 -39.86 -0.40
C VAL A 37 -10.72 -39.16 -1.40
N LYS A 38 -11.09 -37.96 -1.83
CA LYS A 38 -10.31 -37.14 -2.78
C LYS A 38 -10.52 -35.65 -2.47
N VAL A 39 -9.45 -34.90 -2.37
CA VAL A 39 -9.48 -33.44 -2.32
C VAL A 39 -9.88 -32.91 -3.69
N ILE A 40 -10.80 -31.94 -3.72
CA ILE A 40 -11.29 -31.29 -4.94
C ILE A 40 -10.71 -29.88 -5.02
N LYS A 41 -10.80 -29.12 -3.94
CA LYS A 41 -10.30 -27.75 -3.85
C LYS A 41 -9.76 -27.48 -2.44
N GLU A 42 -8.62 -26.83 -2.39
CA GLU A 42 -8.05 -26.28 -1.15
C GLU A 42 -7.92 -24.77 -1.23
N ARG A 43 -7.94 -24.13 -0.07
CA ARG A 43 -7.67 -22.70 0.10
C ARG A 43 -7.04 -22.47 1.47
N GLY A 44 -6.01 -21.66 1.49
CA GLY A 44 -5.37 -21.20 2.71
C GLY A 44 -5.41 -19.69 2.84
N GLU A 45 -5.58 -19.24 4.07
CA GLU A 45 -5.55 -17.83 4.43
C GLU A 45 -4.64 -17.65 5.64
N LEU A 46 -3.81 -16.59 5.62
CA LEU A 46 -2.96 -16.26 6.75
C LEU A 46 -3.70 -15.31 7.67
N ARG A 47 -3.78 -15.67 8.94
CA ARG A 47 -4.29 -14.81 9.99
C ARG A 47 -3.16 -14.44 10.93
N PHE A 48 -2.92 -13.15 11.12
CA PHE A 48 -1.95 -12.65 12.09
C PHE A 48 -2.65 -12.35 13.41
N ASP A 49 -2.23 -13.03 14.48
CA ASP A 49 -2.79 -12.86 15.82
C ASP A 49 -2.03 -11.78 16.59
N GLU A 50 -0.71 -11.69 16.36
CA GLU A 50 0.17 -10.75 17.06
C GLU A 50 1.37 -10.39 16.19
N VAL A 51 1.63 -9.08 16.06
CA VAL A 51 2.83 -8.52 15.42
C VAL A 51 3.44 -7.53 16.39
N LYS A 52 4.69 -7.76 16.79
CA LYS A 52 5.40 -6.93 17.76
C LYS A 52 6.79 -6.55 17.28
N ALA A 53 7.16 -5.28 17.51
CA ALA A 53 8.55 -4.85 17.46
C ALA A 53 9.27 -5.28 18.74
N MET A 54 10.49 -5.80 18.58
CA MET A 54 11.42 -6.10 19.65
C MET A 54 12.78 -5.52 19.27
N GLU A 55 13.69 -5.36 20.22
CA GLU A 55 15.03 -4.89 19.91
C GLU A 55 15.71 -5.79 18.87
N GLY A 56 15.97 -5.24 17.67
CA GLY A 56 16.62 -5.91 16.56
C GLY A 56 15.81 -6.99 15.85
N ALA A 57 14.49 -7.14 16.11
CA ALA A 57 13.67 -8.14 15.44
C ALA A 57 12.18 -7.85 15.48
N ALA A 58 11.46 -8.26 14.44
CA ALA A 58 10.01 -8.36 14.43
C ALA A 58 9.57 -9.76 14.84
N TRP A 59 8.58 -9.83 15.73
CA TRP A 59 7.97 -11.08 16.18
C TRP A 59 6.57 -11.19 15.61
N ILE A 60 6.32 -12.26 14.88
CA ILE A 60 5.05 -12.52 14.21
C ILE A 60 4.47 -13.84 14.70
N LYS A 61 3.23 -13.80 15.19
CA LYS A 61 2.46 -14.98 15.56
C LYS A 61 1.16 -14.98 14.77
N GLY A 62 0.81 -16.12 14.22
CA GLY A 62 -0.39 -16.28 13.42
C GLY A 62 -0.76 -17.72 13.17
N SER A 63 -1.69 -17.90 12.26
CA SER A 63 -2.18 -19.22 11.88
C SER A 63 -2.44 -19.29 10.38
N LEU A 64 -2.12 -20.42 9.78
CA LEU A 64 -2.65 -20.82 8.50
C LEU A 64 -4.04 -21.41 8.71
N VAL A 65 -5.08 -20.69 8.28
CA VAL A 65 -6.45 -21.20 8.24
C VAL A 65 -6.67 -21.85 6.88
N PHE A 66 -6.97 -23.12 6.83
CA PHE A 66 -7.20 -23.81 5.57
C PHE A 66 -8.64 -24.36 5.48
N LYS A 67 -9.15 -24.40 4.27
CA LYS A 67 -10.43 -25.02 3.90
C LYS A 67 -10.20 -26.06 2.84
N VAL A 68 -10.92 -27.17 2.92
CA VAL A 68 -10.84 -28.28 1.97
C VAL A 68 -12.24 -28.67 1.53
N LEU A 69 -12.49 -28.63 0.23
CA LEU A 69 -13.63 -29.26 -0.40
C LEU A 69 -13.21 -30.63 -0.88
N TYR A 70 -13.93 -31.69 -0.49
CA TYR A 70 -13.51 -33.05 -0.79
C TYR A 70 -14.70 -33.95 -1.08
N ARG A 71 -14.43 -35.00 -1.83
CA ARG A 71 -15.36 -36.12 -2.00
C ARG A 71 -15.27 -37.05 -0.80
N SER A 72 -16.42 -37.35 -0.18
CA SER A 72 -16.50 -38.16 1.05
C SER A 72 -16.94 -39.60 0.81
N ASP A 73 -17.50 -39.92 -0.36
CA ASP A 73 -17.94 -41.24 -0.74
C ASP A 73 -17.45 -41.64 -2.13
N LYS A 74 -17.13 -42.93 -2.31
CA LYS A 74 -16.68 -43.46 -3.63
C LYS A 74 -17.83 -43.81 -4.56
N GLN A 75 -19.01 -44.08 -4.02
CA GLN A 75 -20.15 -44.61 -4.76
C GLN A 75 -21.19 -43.55 -5.09
N GLU A 76 -21.49 -42.67 -4.15
CA GLU A 76 -22.59 -41.69 -4.25
C GLU A 76 -22.14 -40.27 -4.66
N GLY A 77 -20.83 -40.06 -4.80
CA GLY A 77 -20.31 -38.74 -5.20
C GLY A 77 -20.53 -37.64 -4.17
N LYS A 78 -20.77 -37.96 -2.91
CA LYS A 78 -21.04 -36.98 -1.85
C LYS A 78 -19.88 -36.03 -1.63
N ILE A 79 -20.20 -34.74 -1.60
CA ILE A 79 -19.25 -33.65 -1.38
C ILE A 79 -19.38 -33.16 0.07
N SER A 80 -18.26 -32.91 0.69
CA SER A 80 -18.18 -32.36 2.04
C SER A 80 -17.05 -31.34 2.14
N CYS A 81 -17.02 -30.59 3.23
CA CYS A 81 -15.97 -29.61 3.49
C CYS A 81 -15.42 -29.75 4.91
N LEU A 82 -14.19 -29.33 5.09
CA LEU A 82 -13.58 -29.15 6.41
C LEU A 82 -12.80 -27.86 6.46
N ARG A 83 -12.64 -27.34 7.67
CA ARG A 83 -11.79 -26.18 7.99
C ARG A 83 -10.87 -26.59 9.12
N GLY A 84 -9.61 -26.21 9.01
CA GLY A 84 -8.61 -26.42 10.04
C GLY A 84 -7.69 -25.22 10.17
N GLU A 85 -6.81 -25.29 11.17
CA GLU A 85 -5.90 -24.20 11.50
C GLU A 85 -4.55 -24.80 11.96
N ILE A 86 -3.44 -24.25 11.44
CA ILE A 86 -2.08 -24.58 11.84
C ILE A 86 -1.41 -23.32 12.35
N PRO A 87 -1.06 -23.23 13.64
CA PRO A 87 -0.39 -22.05 14.18
C PRO A 87 1.05 -21.98 13.72
N PHE A 88 1.56 -20.75 13.55
CA PHE A 88 2.97 -20.48 13.32
C PHE A 88 3.44 -19.30 14.16
N GLN A 89 4.77 -19.25 14.34
CA GLN A 89 5.40 -18.20 15.10
C GLN A 89 6.81 -17.99 14.57
N GLU A 90 7.13 -16.75 14.16
CA GLU A 90 8.38 -16.43 13.51
C GLU A 90 9.03 -15.16 14.06
N ARG A 91 10.34 -15.15 14.01
CA ARG A 91 11.18 -14.02 14.36
C ARG A 91 11.96 -13.56 13.15
N LEU A 92 11.71 -12.35 12.67
CA LEU A 92 12.44 -11.73 11.57
C LEU A 92 13.46 -10.74 12.12
N ASN A 93 14.75 -10.99 11.90
CA ASN A 93 15.80 -10.07 12.34
C ASN A 93 15.77 -8.81 11.48
N MET A 94 15.77 -7.65 12.14
CA MET A 94 15.71 -6.32 11.53
C MET A 94 16.67 -5.40 12.27
N ASP A 95 17.82 -5.13 11.68
CA ASP A 95 18.83 -4.27 12.30
C ASP A 95 18.29 -2.85 12.50
N GLY A 96 18.50 -2.30 13.69
CA GLY A 96 18.06 -0.96 14.05
C GLY A 96 16.58 -0.84 14.47
N LEU A 97 15.83 -1.94 14.48
CA LEU A 97 14.46 -1.94 14.99
C LEU A 97 14.46 -1.76 16.52
N SER A 98 13.63 -0.83 16.99
CA SER A 98 13.37 -0.57 18.40
C SER A 98 11.99 -1.10 18.79
N GLU A 99 11.78 -1.42 20.06
CA GLU A 99 10.47 -1.81 20.62
C GLU A 99 9.38 -0.72 20.50
N TYR A 100 9.79 0.53 20.22
CA TYR A 100 8.87 1.66 20.03
C TYR A 100 8.46 1.87 18.56
N ASP A 101 9.10 1.15 17.62
CA ASP A 101 8.78 1.27 16.20
C ASP A 101 7.47 0.53 15.88
N THR A 102 6.73 1.02 14.90
CA THR A 102 5.54 0.33 14.39
C THR A 102 5.95 -0.68 13.33
N VAL A 103 5.59 -1.95 13.54
CA VAL A 103 5.86 -3.03 12.58
C VAL A 103 4.57 -3.50 11.94
N HIS A 104 4.60 -3.59 10.62
CA HIS A 104 3.56 -4.18 9.80
C HIS A 104 4.02 -5.53 9.26
N ALA A 105 3.17 -6.54 9.36
CA ALA A 105 3.41 -7.85 8.77
C ALA A 105 2.47 -8.08 7.59
N ALA A 106 3.02 -8.61 6.52
CA ALA A 106 2.29 -9.14 5.39
C ALA A 106 2.73 -10.57 5.14
N GLY A 107 1.83 -11.40 4.62
CA GLY A 107 2.13 -12.77 4.28
C GLY A 107 1.58 -13.13 2.91
N ASN A 108 2.39 -13.80 2.12
CA ASN A 108 1.96 -14.40 0.87
C ASN A 108 2.17 -15.90 0.94
N MET A 109 1.14 -16.65 0.57
CA MET A 109 1.22 -18.10 0.42
C MET A 109 1.65 -18.41 -1.01
N GLU A 110 2.83 -18.99 -1.16
CA GLU A 110 3.39 -19.37 -2.46
C GLU A 110 2.88 -20.73 -2.92
N ASP A 111 2.67 -21.64 -1.97
CA ASP A 111 2.18 -22.98 -2.26
C ASP A 111 1.33 -23.50 -1.10
N LEU A 112 0.28 -24.24 -1.42
CA LEU A 112 -0.51 -25.00 -0.47
C LEU A 112 -0.87 -26.33 -1.12
N THR A 113 -0.45 -27.41 -0.50
CA THR A 113 -0.77 -28.77 -0.94
C THR A 113 -1.38 -29.56 0.21
N ILE A 114 -2.56 -30.12 -0.01
CA ILE A 114 -3.25 -30.95 0.97
C ILE A 114 -3.35 -32.38 0.46
N GLY A 115 -2.50 -33.23 1.00
CA GLY A 115 -2.40 -34.65 0.66
C GLY A 115 -3.29 -35.54 1.56
N VAL A 116 -3.87 -36.58 0.99
CA VAL A 116 -4.64 -37.56 1.76
C VAL A 116 -3.70 -38.70 2.19
N ILE A 117 -3.39 -38.78 3.51
CA ILE A 117 -2.62 -39.90 4.07
C ILE A 117 -3.53 -41.13 4.22
N ASN A 118 -4.70 -40.92 4.76
CA ASN A 118 -5.79 -41.92 4.81
C ASN A 118 -7.12 -41.17 4.96
N SER A 119 -8.25 -41.88 4.99
CA SER A 119 -9.58 -41.27 5.02
C SER A 119 -9.86 -40.37 6.24
N ARG A 120 -9.06 -40.47 7.29
CA ARG A 120 -9.20 -39.70 8.55
C ARG A 120 -7.99 -38.79 8.84
N LYS A 121 -7.01 -38.72 7.91
CA LYS A 121 -5.78 -37.96 8.14
C LYS A 121 -5.28 -37.33 6.87
N LEU A 122 -5.06 -36.00 6.93
CA LEU A 122 -4.51 -35.20 5.87
C LEU A 122 -3.11 -34.72 6.23
N ASN A 123 -2.24 -34.57 5.24
CA ASN A 123 -0.99 -33.83 5.36
C ASN A 123 -1.17 -32.45 4.75
N ILE A 124 -0.90 -31.40 5.51
CA ILE A 124 -1.02 -30.00 5.10
C ILE A 124 0.39 -29.43 4.93
N ARG A 125 0.77 -29.14 3.72
CA ARG A 125 2.05 -28.50 3.42
C ARG A 125 1.82 -27.13 2.80
N ALA A 126 2.41 -26.08 3.39
CA ALA A 126 2.33 -24.72 2.89
C ALA A 126 3.71 -24.05 2.88
N VAL A 127 3.98 -23.29 1.81
CA VAL A 127 5.14 -22.42 1.71
C VAL A 127 4.65 -20.98 1.80
N ILE A 128 5.14 -20.26 2.80
CA ILE A 128 4.66 -18.94 3.15
C ILE A 128 5.84 -17.96 3.16
N VAL A 129 5.72 -16.85 2.46
CA VAL A 129 6.64 -15.72 2.57
C VAL A 129 6.05 -14.70 3.52
N LEU A 130 6.75 -14.42 4.61
CA LEU A 130 6.42 -13.39 5.58
C LEU A 130 7.31 -12.17 5.37
N THR A 131 6.70 -11.01 5.28
CA THR A 131 7.39 -9.72 5.17
C THR A 131 7.04 -8.88 6.39
N ALA A 132 8.05 -8.38 7.10
CA ALA A 132 7.89 -7.38 8.13
C ALA A 132 8.48 -6.06 7.63
N THR A 133 7.74 -4.97 7.79
CA THR A 133 8.19 -3.61 7.47
C THR A 133 8.05 -2.74 8.71
N ALA A 134 9.12 -2.07 9.09
CA ALA A 134 9.10 -1.10 10.18
C ALA A 134 8.96 0.31 9.64
N GLU A 135 8.12 1.10 10.27
CA GLU A 135 7.91 2.51 10.00
C GLU A 135 8.19 3.31 11.26
N LYS A 136 8.88 4.42 11.09
CA LYS A 136 9.16 5.38 12.13
C LYS A 136 8.60 6.73 11.74
N GLU A 137 7.80 7.30 12.62
CA GLU A 137 7.41 8.70 12.50
C GLU A 137 8.55 9.58 13.02
N ALA A 138 8.94 10.56 12.25
CA ALA A 138 9.98 11.52 12.59
C ALA A 138 9.48 12.95 12.39
N ASP A 139 9.66 13.76 13.42
CA ASP A 139 9.44 15.19 13.36
C ASP A 139 10.78 15.89 13.12
N GLU A 140 10.85 16.68 12.07
CA GLU A 140 12.02 17.50 11.79
C GLU A 140 11.70 18.97 12.00
N GLU A 141 12.50 19.65 12.82
CA GLU A 141 12.36 21.09 13.05
C GLU A 141 13.25 21.85 12.07
N LEU A 142 12.65 22.61 11.17
CA LEU A 142 13.32 23.36 10.12
C LEU A 142 13.26 24.85 10.45
N THR A 143 14.40 25.51 10.36
CA THR A 143 14.51 26.97 10.61
C THR A 143 14.00 27.76 9.40
N CYS A 144 13.03 28.64 9.64
CA CYS A 144 12.39 29.48 8.64
C CYS A 144 13.00 30.86 8.53
N GLU A 145 13.21 31.49 9.68
CA GLU A 145 13.74 32.86 9.77
C GLU A 145 14.29 33.14 11.17
N LEU A 146 15.12 34.16 11.26
CA LEU A 146 15.62 34.71 12.53
C LEU A 146 14.61 35.75 13.04
N LEU A 147 14.13 35.57 14.29
CA LEU A 147 13.32 36.57 14.99
C LEU A 147 14.20 37.75 15.43
N ASP A 148 13.64 38.94 15.43
CA ASP A 148 14.35 40.20 15.74
C ASP A 148 15.63 40.41 14.89
N GLY A 149 15.55 40.00 13.61
CA GLY A 149 16.67 39.99 12.67
C GLY A 149 16.97 41.33 12.00
N SER A 150 16.65 42.51 12.59
CA SER A 150 16.87 43.81 11.97
C SER A 150 18.33 44.13 11.64
N ASP A 151 19.26 43.52 12.38
CA ASP A 151 20.72 43.70 12.19
C ASP A 151 21.35 42.61 11.31
N TYR A 152 20.51 41.77 10.70
CA TYR A 152 20.93 40.62 9.92
C TYR A 152 20.27 40.59 8.55
N GLU A 153 21.06 40.34 7.56
CA GLU A 153 20.58 39.99 6.23
C GLU A 153 20.30 38.47 6.22
N GLN A 154 19.12 38.09 5.73
CA GLN A 154 18.63 36.72 5.71
C GLN A 154 18.35 36.27 4.29
N ASN A 155 18.91 35.13 3.89
CA ASN A 155 18.57 34.48 2.63
C ASN A 155 17.56 33.37 2.91
N ILE A 156 16.33 33.57 2.47
CA ILE A 156 15.22 32.65 2.69
C ILE A 156 14.80 32.07 1.34
N ALA A 157 14.94 30.76 1.21
CA ALA A 157 14.46 30.04 0.04
C ALA A 157 13.07 29.45 0.28
N GLU A 158 12.19 29.59 -0.71
CA GLU A 158 10.92 28.85 -0.73
C GLU A 158 11.13 27.49 -1.39
N ARG A 159 10.63 26.43 -0.75
CA ARG A 159 10.67 25.05 -1.26
C ARG A 159 9.30 24.42 -1.12
N GLU A 160 8.94 23.59 -2.08
CA GLU A 160 7.77 22.74 -1.97
C GLU A 160 8.15 21.51 -1.17
N ALA A 161 7.35 21.19 -0.16
CA ALA A 161 7.55 20.03 0.70
C ALA A 161 6.23 19.29 0.92
N LEU A 162 6.32 17.99 0.92
CA LEU A 162 5.22 17.10 1.26
C LEU A 162 5.19 16.91 2.77
N LYS A 163 4.12 17.36 3.40
CA LYS A 163 3.87 17.20 4.82
C LYS A 163 2.91 16.05 5.05
N LEU A 164 3.31 15.10 5.88
CA LEU A 164 2.43 14.04 6.33
C LEU A 164 1.45 14.60 7.35
N LEU A 165 0.15 14.55 7.04
CA LEU A 165 -0.91 15.02 7.93
C LEU A 165 -1.45 13.92 8.81
N VAL A 166 -1.61 12.72 8.24
CA VAL A 166 -2.21 11.57 8.94
C VAL A 166 -1.52 10.28 8.49
N VAL A 167 -1.14 9.48 9.48
CA VAL A 167 -0.92 8.04 9.37
C VAL A 167 -1.89 7.39 10.34
N ARG A 168 -2.82 6.61 9.83
CA ARG A 168 -3.80 5.95 10.67
C ARG A 168 -4.13 4.57 10.17
N ARG A 169 -4.18 3.62 11.09
CA ARG A 169 -4.69 2.28 10.85
C ARG A 169 -6.03 2.12 11.56
N ASP A 170 -7.02 1.61 10.85
CA ASP A 170 -8.36 1.39 11.38
C ASP A 170 -8.94 0.08 10.84
N ILE A 171 -9.88 -0.49 11.58
CA ILE A 171 -10.61 -1.68 11.14
C ILE A 171 -12.04 -1.27 10.79
N CYS A 172 -12.29 -1.15 9.49
CA CYS A 172 -13.62 -0.87 8.97
C CYS A 172 -14.44 -2.15 8.95
N ARG A 173 -15.66 -2.10 9.51
CA ARG A 173 -16.56 -3.25 9.55
C ARG A 173 -17.84 -2.96 8.80
N GLN A 174 -18.31 -3.97 8.07
CA GLN A 174 -19.60 -3.94 7.40
C GLN A 174 -20.32 -5.27 7.62
N LYS A 175 -21.61 -5.15 7.91
CA LYS A 175 -22.55 -6.28 7.90
C LYS A 175 -23.55 -6.06 6.79
N SER A 176 -23.73 -7.09 5.97
CA SER A 176 -24.65 -7.07 4.83
C SER A 176 -25.49 -8.34 4.81
N GLU A 177 -26.67 -8.24 4.22
CA GLU A 177 -27.57 -9.38 4.07
C GLU A 177 -28.01 -9.52 2.62
N ALA A 178 -28.11 -10.75 2.16
CA ALA A 178 -28.70 -11.09 0.86
C ALA A 178 -29.68 -12.25 1.04
N VAL A 179 -30.79 -12.19 0.33
CA VAL A 179 -31.81 -13.24 0.38
C VAL A 179 -31.65 -14.13 -0.83
N LEU A 180 -31.65 -15.44 -0.59
CA LEU A 180 -31.65 -16.44 -1.67
C LEU A 180 -32.94 -16.33 -2.50
N PRO A 181 -32.87 -16.23 -3.84
CA PRO A 181 -34.07 -16.15 -4.67
C PRO A 181 -34.99 -17.37 -4.50
N SER A 182 -36.28 -17.18 -4.64
CA SER A 182 -37.31 -18.26 -4.52
C SER A 182 -37.10 -19.41 -5.53
N SER A 183 -36.36 -19.16 -6.61
CA SER A 183 -36.01 -20.19 -7.61
C SER A 183 -34.89 -21.13 -7.16
N LYS A 184 -34.24 -20.85 -6.03
CA LYS A 184 -33.18 -21.67 -5.45
C LYS A 184 -33.74 -22.41 -4.22
N PRO A 185 -33.35 -23.68 -4.02
CA PRO A 185 -33.73 -24.44 -2.84
C PRO A 185 -33.09 -23.89 -1.57
N ASN A 186 -33.64 -24.21 -0.41
CA ASN A 186 -33.13 -23.81 0.90
C ASN A 186 -31.78 -24.41 1.16
N ILE A 187 -30.95 -23.71 1.96
CA ILE A 187 -29.59 -24.10 2.28
C ILE A 187 -29.60 -25.01 3.50
N ARG A 188 -29.08 -26.22 3.34
CA ARG A 188 -28.82 -27.13 4.47
C ARG A 188 -27.42 -26.95 5.03
N GLU A 189 -26.42 -26.95 4.17
CA GLU A 189 -25.00 -26.78 4.55
C GLU A 189 -24.22 -26.10 3.43
N ILE A 190 -23.46 -25.06 3.77
CA ILE A 190 -22.51 -24.47 2.84
C ILE A 190 -21.27 -25.34 2.77
N LEU A 191 -20.95 -25.81 1.57
CA LEU A 191 -19.75 -26.60 1.28
C LEU A 191 -18.55 -25.73 0.92
N TRP A 192 -18.80 -24.68 0.10
CA TRP A 192 -17.78 -23.73 -0.29
C TRP A 192 -18.36 -22.33 -0.34
N GLN A 193 -17.59 -21.37 0.10
CA GLN A 193 -17.94 -19.95 0.02
C GLN A 193 -16.75 -19.14 -0.42
N SER A 194 -16.99 -18.11 -1.20
CA SER A 194 -16.03 -17.10 -1.59
C SER A 194 -16.63 -15.71 -1.47
N MET A 195 -15.86 -14.77 -0.96
CA MET A 195 -16.17 -13.35 -0.98
C MET A 195 -14.98 -12.61 -1.56
N GLN A 196 -15.21 -11.77 -2.55
CA GLN A 196 -14.17 -10.99 -3.23
C GLN A 196 -14.57 -9.53 -3.32
N LEU A 197 -13.65 -8.65 -2.93
CA LEU A 197 -13.82 -7.22 -3.14
C LEU A 197 -13.54 -6.88 -4.61
N ARG A 198 -14.42 -6.07 -5.21
CA ARG A 198 -14.31 -5.63 -6.60
C ARG A 198 -14.61 -4.16 -6.74
N ASN A 199 -13.98 -3.51 -7.72
CA ASN A 199 -14.22 -2.11 -8.07
C ASN A 199 -14.14 -1.17 -6.85
N VAL A 200 -13.18 -1.41 -5.94
CA VAL A 200 -13.08 -0.59 -4.73
C VAL A 200 -12.46 0.74 -5.07
N GLU A 201 -13.18 1.81 -4.76
CA GLU A 201 -12.77 3.19 -4.94
C GLU A 201 -12.84 3.93 -3.60
N GLY A 202 -11.82 4.75 -3.35
CA GLY A 202 -11.77 5.64 -2.19
C GLY A 202 -12.08 7.08 -2.56
N ARG A 203 -12.70 7.80 -1.62
CA ARG A 203 -12.94 9.23 -1.73
C ARG A 203 -12.74 9.92 -0.39
N LEU A 204 -11.87 10.92 -0.37
CA LEU A 204 -11.70 11.79 0.80
C LEU A 204 -12.82 12.84 0.79
N ALA A 205 -13.58 12.92 1.87
CA ALA A 205 -14.64 13.92 2.07
C ALA A 205 -14.94 14.11 3.56
N GLU A 206 -15.06 15.36 3.98
CA GLU A 206 -15.58 15.75 5.30
C GLU A 206 -14.92 15.04 6.49
N GLY A 207 -13.60 14.88 6.47
CA GLY A 207 -12.84 14.26 7.56
C GLY A 207 -12.84 12.73 7.55
N ASN A 208 -13.40 12.11 6.50
CA ASN A 208 -13.46 10.66 6.33
C ASN A 208 -12.94 10.25 4.95
N ILE A 209 -12.39 9.05 4.86
CA ILE A 209 -12.21 8.35 3.59
C ILE A 209 -13.34 7.32 3.48
N ARG A 210 -14.23 7.54 2.51
CA ARG A 210 -15.27 6.59 2.15
C ARG A 210 -14.72 5.62 1.10
N LEU A 211 -14.84 4.34 1.37
CA LEU A 211 -14.49 3.25 0.47
C LEU A 211 -15.78 2.63 -0.03
N SER A 212 -15.97 2.66 -1.33
CA SER A 212 -17.15 2.11 -2.00
C SER A 212 -16.73 1.13 -3.08
N GLY A 213 -17.55 0.11 -3.30
CA GLY A 213 -17.27 -0.95 -4.26
C GLY A 213 -18.31 -2.04 -4.20
N GLU A 214 -17.90 -3.24 -4.51
CA GLU A 214 -18.74 -4.43 -4.54
C GLU A 214 -18.08 -5.60 -3.81
N ILE A 215 -18.92 -6.40 -3.15
CA ILE A 215 -18.53 -7.69 -2.59
C ILE A 215 -19.23 -8.75 -3.44
N LEU A 216 -18.47 -9.48 -4.26
CA LEU A 216 -18.98 -10.65 -4.94
C LEU A 216 -18.98 -11.82 -3.98
N VAL A 217 -20.14 -12.44 -3.79
CA VAL A 217 -20.37 -13.57 -2.90
C VAL A 217 -20.81 -14.76 -3.73
N SER A 218 -20.10 -15.87 -3.63
CA SER A 218 -20.47 -17.13 -4.25
C SER A 218 -20.49 -18.25 -3.23
N ILE A 219 -21.50 -19.10 -3.29
CA ILE A 219 -21.65 -20.27 -2.42
C ILE A 219 -21.98 -21.51 -3.25
N LEU A 220 -21.37 -22.64 -2.85
CA LEU A 220 -21.80 -23.99 -3.19
C LEU A 220 -22.37 -24.64 -1.94
N TYR A 221 -23.54 -25.24 -2.01
CA TYR A 221 -24.23 -25.77 -0.85
C TYR A 221 -25.04 -27.04 -1.16
N ASN A 222 -25.26 -27.85 -0.13
CA ASN A 222 -26.27 -28.90 -0.15
C ASN A 222 -27.63 -28.29 0.17
N ASP A 223 -28.64 -28.66 -0.59
CA ASP A 223 -30.01 -28.24 -0.32
C ASP A 223 -30.72 -29.12 0.72
N GLU A 224 -31.90 -28.71 1.12
CA GLU A 224 -32.75 -29.45 2.08
C GLU A 224 -33.62 -30.53 1.42
N GLU A 225 -33.60 -30.68 0.09
CA GLU A 225 -34.41 -31.66 -0.62
C GLU A 225 -33.97 -33.11 -0.34
N GLU A 226 -34.88 -34.06 -0.44
CA GLU A 226 -34.55 -35.47 -0.32
C GLU A 226 -33.57 -35.89 -1.44
N GLY A 227 -32.35 -36.30 -1.05
CA GLY A 227 -31.29 -36.65 -1.99
C GLY A 227 -30.04 -35.79 -1.88
N GLU A 228 -30.07 -34.71 -1.11
CA GLU A 228 -28.92 -33.80 -0.90
C GLU A 228 -28.31 -33.33 -2.22
N HIS A 229 -29.09 -32.59 -3.03
CA HIS A 229 -28.61 -32.09 -4.30
C HIS A 229 -27.67 -30.90 -4.12
N LEU A 230 -26.68 -30.80 -4.99
CA LEU A 230 -25.76 -29.68 -5.02
C LEU A 230 -26.39 -28.48 -5.72
N SER A 231 -26.41 -27.38 -5.02
CA SER A 231 -26.85 -26.10 -5.54
C SER A 231 -25.79 -25.02 -5.36
N TRP A 232 -25.83 -24.01 -6.18
CA TRP A 232 -24.91 -22.87 -6.09
C TRP A 232 -25.67 -21.55 -6.28
N TYR A 233 -25.12 -20.49 -5.71
CA TYR A 233 -25.66 -19.15 -5.85
C TYR A 233 -24.51 -18.12 -5.83
N GLU A 234 -24.64 -17.13 -6.70
CA GLU A 234 -23.74 -15.99 -6.75
C GLU A 234 -24.54 -14.69 -6.67
N THR A 235 -24.09 -13.75 -5.90
CA THR A 235 -24.71 -12.44 -5.73
C THR A 235 -23.65 -11.38 -5.46
N THR A 236 -24.01 -10.13 -5.73
CA THR A 236 -23.17 -8.98 -5.45
C THR A 236 -23.88 -8.08 -4.45
N VAL A 237 -23.16 -7.69 -3.39
CA VAL A 237 -23.64 -6.71 -2.41
C VAL A 237 -22.73 -5.48 -2.43
N PRO A 238 -23.28 -4.28 -2.18
CA PRO A 238 -22.46 -3.08 -2.16
C PRO A 238 -21.50 -3.09 -0.96
N LEU A 239 -20.27 -2.66 -1.21
CA LEU A 239 -19.30 -2.26 -0.19
C LEU A 239 -19.47 -0.75 0.06
N ASP A 240 -19.66 -0.36 1.32
CA ASP A 240 -19.72 1.04 1.73
C ASP A 240 -19.22 1.17 3.17
N VAL A 241 -17.94 1.46 3.32
CA VAL A 241 -17.31 1.64 4.63
C VAL A 241 -16.62 2.99 4.70
N GLN A 242 -16.49 3.51 5.91
CA GLN A 242 -15.86 4.80 6.17
C GLN A 242 -14.78 4.64 7.22
N ALA A 243 -13.63 5.26 6.95
CA ALA A 243 -12.53 5.38 7.89
C ALA A 243 -12.33 6.86 8.22
N GLU A 244 -12.39 7.19 9.51
CA GLU A 244 -12.21 8.56 9.99
C GLU A 244 -10.75 8.97 9.86
N CYS A 245 -10.46 10.12 9.25
CA CYS A 245 -9.11 10.64 9.10
C CYS A 245 -8.91 12.04 9.71
N GLY A 246 -10.00 12.76 10.00
CA GLY A 246 -9.95 14.09 10.62
C GLY A 246 -9.49 15.22 9.69
N VAL A 247 -9.19 14.94 8.43
CA VAL A 247 -8.73 15.94 7.45
C VAL A 247 -9.91 16.51 6.69
N MET A 248 -10.14 17.82 6.82
CA MET A 248 -11.24 18.53 6.18
C MET A 248 -10.88 19.17 4.83
N GLU A 249 -9.60 19.19 4.49
CA GLU A 249 -9.08 19.81 3.28
C GLU A 249 -9.23 18.86 2.07
N ASN A 250 -9.64 19.40 0.92
CA ASN A 250 -9.92 18.60 -0.28
C ASN A 250 -8.73 18.50 -1.24
N ASP A 251 -7.67 19.27 -1.01
CA ASP A 251 -6.45 19.35 -1.83
C ASP A 251 -5.34 18.42 -1.33
N CYS A 252 -5.70 17.45 -0.50
CA CYS A 252 -4.76 16.48 0.04
C CYS A 252 -4.55 15.29 -0.89
N ILE A 253 -3.33 14.77 -0.86
CA ILE A 253 -2.97 13.49 -1.47
C ILE A 253 -3.23 12.42 -0.43
N TRP A 254 -3.90 11.36 -0.80
CA TRP A 254 -4.18 10.26 0.11
C TRP A 254 -3.96 8.91 -0.56
N GLN A 255 -3.61 7.94 0.25
CA GLN A 255 -3.47 6.52 -0.10
C GLN A 255 -4.14 5.69 0.98
N VAL A 256 -4.81 4.63 0.56
CA VAL A 256 -5.41 3.64 1.47
C VAL A 256 -5.02 2.25 0.98
N GLN A 257 -4.34 1.53 1.83
CA GLN A 257 -4.10 0.10 1.65
C GLN A 257 -5.14 -0.67 2.45
N MET A 258 -5.76 -1.67 1.84
CA MET A 258 -6.82 -2.46 2.45
C MET A 258 -6.46 -3.92 2.44
N THR A 259 -6.60 -4.56 3.58
CA THR A 259 -6.43 -6.00 3.71
C THR A 259 -7.66 -6.61 4.40
N PRO A 260 -8.35 -7.57 3.80
CA PRO A 260 -9.40 -8.29 4.49
C PRO A 260 -8.84 -9.06 5.69
N VAL A 261 -9.41 -8.81 6.88
CA VAL A 261 -9.07 -9.53 8.12
C VAL A 261 -10.05 -10.64 8.38
N THR A 262 -11.33 -10.35 8.15
CA THR A 262 -12.42 -11.29 8.34
C THR A 262 -13.40 -11.16 7.19
N MET A 263 -13.74 -12.29 6.58
CA MET A 263 -14.83 -12.42 5.62
C MET A 263 -15.61 -13.67 5.99
N GLU A 264 -16.65 -13.47 6.81
CA GLU A 264 -17.50 -14.54 7.31
C GLU A 264 -18.88 -14.48 6.70
N LEU A 265 -19.46 -15.65 6.45
CA LEU A 265 -20.79 -15.80 5.90
C LEU A 265 -21.53 -16.85 6.71
N GLU A 266 -22.68 -16.46 7.23
CA GLU A 266 -23.61 -17.31 7.95
C GLU A 266 -24.95 -17.40 7.22
N VAL A 267 -25.62 -18.52 7.34
CA VAL A 267 -27.01 -18.68 6.89
C VAL A 267 -27.94 -18.49 8.06
N LYS A 268 -29.03 -17.75 7.85
CA LYS A 268 -30.09 -17.56 8.85
C LYS A 268 -31.44 -17.85 8.26
N PRO A 269 -32.38 -18.32 9.11
CA PRO A 269 -33.74 -18.54 8.70
C PRO A 269 -34.43 -17.19 8.37
N ASP A 270 -35.33 -17.23 7.40
CA ASP A 270 -36.26 -16.15 7.08
C ASP A 270 -37.50 -16.17 8.01
N TYR A 271 -38.53 -15.39 7.68
CA TYR A 271 -39.77 -15.31 8.47
C TYR A 271 -40.57 -16.61 8.51
N ASP A 272 -40.41 -17.46 7.50
CA ASP A 272 -41.08 -18.76 7.40
C ASP A 272 -40.26 -19.87 8.04
N GLY A 273 -39.07 -19.54 8.55
CA GLY A 273 -38.12 -20.47 9.18
C GLY A 273 -37.25 -21.24 8.19
N GLU A 274 -37.22 -20.80 6.93
CA GLU A 274 -36.40 -21.39 5.89
C GLU A 274 -34.99 -20.77 5.86
N GLU A 275 -33.95 -21.60 5.77
CA GLU A 275 -32.53 -21.17 5.74
C GLU A 275 -32.18 -20.53 4.38
N ARG A 276 -32.44 -19.21 4.26
CA ARG A 276 -32.37 -18.46 3.00
C ARG A 276 -31.69 -17.10 3.10
N ILE A 277 -31.41 -16.60 4.30
CA ILE A 277 -30.74 -15.32 4.50
C ILE A 277 -29.25 -15.54 4.64
N LEU A 278 -28.47 -14.99 3.70
CA LEU A 278 -27.01 -14.94 3.76
C LEU A 278 -26.60 -13.68 4.52
N VAL A 279 -26.00 -13.84 5.68
CA VAL A 279 -25.45 -12.75 6.50
C VAL A 279 -23.95 -12.73 6.32
N MET A 280 -23.43 -11.63 5.82
CA MET A 280 -22.00 -11.44 5.57
C MET A 280 -21.42 -10.44 6.57
N GLU A 281 -20.32 -10.82 7.21
CA GLU A 281 -19.55 -9.93 8.09
C GLU A 281 -18.17 -9.73 7.50
N LEU A 282 -17.85 -8.48 7.18
CA LEU A 282 -16.59 -8.04 6.62
C LEU A 282 -15.85 -7.16 7.62
N ALA A 283 -14.57 -7.44 7.86
CA ALA A 283 -13.65 -6.53 8.52
C ALA A 283 -12.44 -6.29 7.61
N LEU A 284 -12.20 -5.01 7.32
CA LEU A 284 -11.07 -4.54 6.52
C LEU A 284 -10.10 -3.79 7.41
N ASP A 285 -8.85 -4.24 7.45
CA ASP A 285 -7.75 -3.46 7.97
C ASP A 285 -7.36 -2.41 6.93
N THR A 286 -7.46 -1.14 7.30
CA THR A 286 -7.17 -0.01 6.43
C THR A 286 -5.99 0.76 6.97
N ASN A 287 -4.94 0.91 6.16
CA ASN A 287 -3.81 1.79 6.45
C ASN A 287 -3.96 3.06 5.61
N ILE A 288 -4.18 4.17 6.28
CA ILE A 288 -4.49 5.46 5.67
C ILE A 288 -3.29 6.38 5.84
N ARG A 289 -2.83 6.96 4.73
CA ARG A 289 -1.83 8.01 4.72
C ARG A 289 -2.36 9.20 3.95
N ILE A 290 -2.21 10.39 4.53
CA ILE A 290 -2.66 11.64 3.93
C ILE A 290 -1.53 12.64 4.00
N TRP A 291 -1.21 13.23 2.85
CA TRP A 291 -0.19 14.25 2.70
C TRP A 291 -0.79 15.53 2.11
N LYS A 292 -0.10 16.62 2.38
CA LYS A 292 -0.37 17.92 1.74
C LYS A 292 0.94 18.51 1.24
N GLU A 293 0.91 19.03 0.02
CA GLU A 293 2.01 19.87 -0.48
C GLU A 293 1.87 21.27 0.05
N GLU A 294 2.91 21.74 0.72
CA GLU A 294 2.99 23.08 1.28
C GLU A 294 4.29 23.77 0.82
N LYS A 295 4.23 25.08 0.60
CA LYS A 295 5.43 25.89 0.42
C LYS A 295 5.99 26.25 1.78
N ILE A 296 7.20 25.78 2.04
CA ILE A 296 7.93 26.08 3.26
C ILE A 296 9.03 27.09 2.97
N ARG A 297 9.28 27.95 3.95
CA ARG A 297 10.39 28.91 3.91
C ARG A 297 11.52 28.34 4.73
N LEU A 298 12.74 28.36 4.19
CA LEU A 298 13.95 27.85 4.84
C LEU A 298 15.02 28.93 4.86
N LEU A 299 15.59 29.16 6.02
CA LEU A 299 16.74 30.05 6.18
C LEU A 299 17.99 29.34 5.66
N THR A 300 18.43 29.73 4.47
CA THR A 300 19.55 29.07 3.77
C THR A 300 20.88 29.75 4.00
N ASP A 301 20.89 31.05 4.32
CA ASP A 301 22.10 31.79 4.68
C ASP A 301 21.78 33.02 5.54
N LEU A 302 22.79 33.51 6.25
CA LEU A 302 22.67 34.60 7.21
C LEU A 302 24.00 35.33 7.34
N TYR A 303 23.99 36.67 7.37
CA TYR A 303 25.13 37.48 7.76
C TYR A 303 24.71 38.80 8.42
N SER A 304 25.64 39.49 9.09
CA SER A 304 25.44 40.80 9.66
C SER A 304 26.57 41.75 9.25
N LEU A 305 26.23 43.01 9.16
CA LEU A 305 27.23 44.08 8.91
C LEU A 305 27.93 44.53 10.20
N GLN A 306 27.37 44.21 11.36
CA GLN A 306 27.84 44.64 12.68
C GLN A 306 28.54 43.53 13.46
N LYS A 307 28.26 42.28 13.16
CA LYS A 307 28.76 41.09 13.89
C LYS A 307 29.29 40.05 12.92
N GLU A 308 30.23 39.25 13.39
CA GLU A 308 30.64 38.06 12.65
C GLU A 308 29.67 36.93 12.99
N VAL A 309 29.01 36.36 12.00
CA VAL A 309 28.03 35.27 12.14
C VAL A 309 28.60 34.00 11.57
N ARG A 310 28.55 32.94 12.37
CA ARG A 310 28.99 31.60 11.97
C ARG A 310 27.78 30.66 11.99
N PRO A 311 27.14 30.43 10.82
CA PRO A 311 26.02 29.53 10.71
C PRO A 311 26.46 28.07 10.82
N VAL A 312 25.63 27.27 11.46
CA VAL A 312 25.69 25.80 11.48
C VAL A 312 24.67 25.30 10.49
N PHE A 313 25.16 24.65 9.45
CA PHE A 313 24.30 24.11 8.39
C PHE A 313 23.91 22.68 8.69
N ARG A 314 22.68 22.35 8.32
CA ARG A 314 22.15 20.98 8.31
C ARG A 314 21.46 20.71 6.99
N GLU A 315 21.52 19.45 6.56
CA GLU A 315 20.76 18.99 5.39
C GLU A 315 19.49 18.27 5.82
N CYS A 316 18.40 18.58 5.15
CA CYS A 316 17.12 17.89 5.31
C CYS A 316 16.65 17.36 3.96
N PRO A 317 16.30 16.07 3.88
CA PRO A 317 15.65 15.54 2.71
C PRO A 317 14.17 15.96 2.69
N LEU A 318 13.78 16.77 1.72
CA LEU A 318 12.39 17.14 1.46
C LEU A 318 11.81 16.20 0.41
N GLU A 319 10.61 15.73 0.65
CA GLU A 319 9.84 14.94 -0.31
C GLU A 319 8.85 15.84 -1.05
N ARG A 320 8.68 15.61 -2.34
CA ARG A 320 7.69 16.25 -3.20
C ARG A 320 6.96 15.18 -4.01
N LEU A 321 5.67 15.35 -4.22
CA LEU A 321 4.91 14.45 -5.10
C LEU A 321 5.37 14.63 -6.55
N LEU A 322 5.69 13.54 -7.22
CA LEU A 322 5.87 13.51 -8.67
C LEU A 322 4.53 13.29 -9.35
N VAL A 323 3.85 12.23 -8.98
CA VAL A 323 2.56 11.85 -9.56
C VAL A 323 1.80 10.90 -8.65
N LYS A 324 0.47 11.00 -8.67
CA LYS A 324 -0.46 9.94 -8.29
C LYS A 324 -1.17 9.49 -9.55
N ASN A 325 -0.97 8.25 -9.95
CA ASN A 325 -1.50 7.69 -11.19
C ASN A 325 -2.09 6.30 -10.97
N ALA A 326 -2.94 5.87 -11.89
CA ALA A 326 -3.47 4.52 -11.90
C ALA A 326 -3.49 3.98 -13.33
N ALA A 327 -3.09 2.73 -13.48
CA ALA A 327 -3.15 2.01 -14.75
C ALA A 327 -4.03 0.76 -14.61
N LYS A 328 -4.55 0.28 -15.73
CA LYS A 328 -5.34 -0.95 -15.79
C LYS A 328 -4.74 -1.90 -16.80
N CYS A 329 -4.36 -3.08 -16.33
CA CYS A 329 -3.97 -4.19 -17.19
C CYS A 329 -5.18 -5.10 -17.41
N ARG A 330 -5.54 -5.33 -18.66
CA ARG A 330 -6.61 -6.26 -19.03
C ARG A 330 -6.01 -7.44 -19.74
N LEU A 331 -6.48 -8.63 -19.36
CA LEU A 331 -6.10 -9.87 -20.01
C LEU A 331 -7.35 -10.68 -20.37
N THR A 332 -7.22 -11.46 -21.44
CA THR A 332 -8.22 -12.44 -21.86
C THR A 332 -7.44 -13.68 -22.24
N GLU A 333 -7.66 -14.76 -21.51
CA GLU A 333 -6.95 -16.01 -21.64
C GLU A 333 -7.94 -17.17 -21.76
N GLN A 334 -7.49 -18.27 -22.32
CA GLN A 334 -8.28 -19.50 -22.39
C GLN A 334 -7.67 -20.54 -21.45
N MET A 335 -8.50 -21.07 -20.58
CA MET A 335 -8.20 -22.17 -19.68
C MET A 335 -8.72 -23.46 -20.31
N GLU A 336 -7.82 -24.42 -20.54
CA GLU A 336 -8.18 -25.75 -21.01
C GLU A 336 -8.25 -26.71 -19.83
N LEU A 337 -9.36 -27.41 -19.70
CA LEU A 337 -9.57 -28.41 -18.63
C LEU A 337 -8.91 -29.72 -19.06
N LYS A 338 -7.66 -29.92 -18.63
CA LYS A 338 -6.76 -30.96 -19.18
C LYS A 338 -6.95 -32.35 -18.58
N GLU A 339 -7.59 -32.51 -17.44
CA GLU A 339 -7.55 -33.77 -16.74
C GLU A 339 -8.83 -34.60 -16.87
N ASP A 340 -8.62 -35.83 -17.34
CA ASP A 340 -9.48 -37.01 -17.27
C ASP A 340 -10.98 -36.81 -17.57
N LYS A 341 -11.33 -36.19 -18.71
CA LYS A 341 -12.68 -36.30 -19.31
C LYS A 341 -13.82 -35.63 -18.49
N GLU A 342 -13.51 -34.81 -17.52
CA GLU A 342 -14.52 -34.09 -16.79
C GLU A 342 -15.03 -32.92 -17.65
N LYS A 343 -16.22 -33.05 -18.16
CA LYS A 343 -16.89 -31.98 -18.90
C LYS A 343 -17.49 -30.98 -17.94
N VAL A 344 -17.35 -29.70 -18.22
CA VAL A 344 -18.04 -28.65 -17.49
C VAL A 344 -19.49 -28.55 -17.92
N LEU A 345 -20.41 -28.69 -16.98
CA LEU A 345 -21.81 -28.34 -17.18
C LEU A 345 -22.07 -26.88 -16.87
N GLN A 346 -21.50 -26.40 -15.77
CA GLN A 346 -21.74 -25.04 -15.28
C GLN A 346 -20.64 -24.57 -14.33
N ILE A 347 -20.24 -23.31 -14.48
CA ILE A 347 -19.31 -22.66 -13.55
C ILE A 347 -20.10 -22.16 -12.33
N CYS A 348 -19.64 -22.51 -11.13
CA CYS A 348 -20.23 -22.12 -9.85
C CYS A 348 -19.59 -20.87 -9.25
N SER A 349 -18.26 -20.77 -9.36
CA SER A 349 -17.53 -19.61 -8.90
C SER A 349 -16.22 -19.44 -9.68
N CYS A 350 -15.77 -18.19 -9.79
CA CYS A 350 -14.48 -17.82 -10.32
C CYS A 350 -13.80 -16.88 -9.31
N GLU A 351 -12.73 -17.35 -8.72
CA GLU A 351 -11.96 -16.64 -7.71
C GLU A 351 -10.62 -16.22 -8.28
N GLY A 352 -10.13 -15.04 -7.89
CA GLY A 352 -8.82 -14.56 -8.34
C GLY A 352 -8.03 -13.88 -7.24
N LYS A 353 -6.70 -14.02 -7.32
CA LYS A 353 -5.74 -13.33 -6.48
C LYS A 353 -4.67 -12.71 -7.37
N VAL A 354 -4.38 -11.44 -7.17
CA VAL A 354 -3.28 -10.74 -7.84
C VAL A 354 -2.06 -10.75 -6.93
N LEU A 355 -0.91 -11.07 -7.51
CA LEU A 355 0.38 -10.98 -6.86
C LEU A 355 1.30 -10.09 -7.71
N LEU A 356 1.77 -9.00 -7.13
CA LEU A 356 2.81 -8.16 -7.73
C LEU A 356 4.18 -8.77 -7.36
N GLU A 357 4.94 -9.20 -8.36
CA GLU A 357 6.20 -9.92 -8.15
C GLU A 357 7.41 -9.01 -8.34
N ARG A 358 7.33 -8.09 -9.30
CA ARG A 358 8.45 -7.24 -9.67
C ARG A 358 8.00 -5.84 -10.05
N GLN A 359 8.81 -4.87 -9.65
CA GLN A 359 8.72 -3.49 -10.06
C GLN A 359 10.06 -3.06 -10.65
N GLU A 360 10.06 -2.63 -11.90
CA GLU A 360 11.27 -2.18 -12.57
C GLU A 360 11.12 -0.73 -13.02
N THR A 361 12.03 0.12 -12.54
CA THR A 361 12.08 1.53 -12.93
C THR A 361 12.52 1.66 -14.39
N LYS A 362 11.73 2.37 -15.20
CA LYS A 362 12.02 2.74 -16.58
C LYS A 362 12.16 4.26 -16.69
N SER A 363 12.61 4.75 -17.84
CA SER A 363 12.79 6.20 -18.09
C SER A 363 11.49 7.00 -18.06
N ASP A 364 10.35 6.36 -18.27
CA ASP A 364 9.01 6.95 -18.41
C ASP A 364 8.00 6.43 -17.39
N GLY A 365 8.45 5.64 -16.40
CA GLY A 365 7.57 5.11 -15.38
C GLY A 365 8.10 3.87 -14.66
N VAL A 366 7.18 3.05 -14.16
CA VAL A 366 7.48 1.77 -13.50
C VAL A 366 6.76 0.65 -14.23
N LEU A 367 7.52 -0.34 -14.69
CA LEU A 367 6.99 -1.58 -15.22
C LEU A 367 6.62 -2.49 -14.04
N ALA A 368 5.33 -2.76 -13.89
CA ALA A 368 4.78 -3.69 -12.92
C ALA A 368 4.60 -5.06 -13.57
N GLU A 369 5.21 -6.07 -13.01
CA GLU A 369 5.09 -7.47 -13.44
C GLU A 369 4.58 -8.31 -12.29
N GLY A 370 3.67 -9.22 -12.60
CA GLY A 370 3.06 -10.08 -11.59
C GLY A 370 2.21 -11.16 -12.20
N THR A 371 1.46 -11.83 -11.34
CA THR A 371 0.59 -12.94 -11.71
C THR A 371 -0.82 -12.78 -11.19
N ILE A 372 -1.77 -13.35 -11.90
CA ILE A 372 -3.15 -13.54 -11.47
C ILE A 372 -3.37 -15.04 -11.32
N GLU A 373 -3.56 -15.48 -10.11
CA GLU A 373 -4.01 -16.83 -9.80
C GLU A 373 -5.53 -16.88 -9.97
N VAL A 374 -6.02 -17.74 -10.85
CA VAL A 374 -7.46 -17.91 -11.12
C VAL A 374 -7.87 -19.33 -10.74
N SER A 375 -8.89 -19.45 -9.92
CA SER A 375 -9.46 -20.72 -9.49
C SER A 375 -10.94 -20.78 -9.83
N ILE A 376 -11.35 -21.81 -10.55
CA ILE A 376 -12.73 -22.05 -10.97
C ILE A 376 -13.26 -23.29 -10.27
N LEU A 377 -14.49 -23.19 -9.76
CA LEU A 377 -15.27 -24.30 -9.24
C LEU A 377 -16.45 -24.52 -10.18
N TYR A 378 -16.69 -25.75 -10.60
CA TYR A 378 -17.69 -26.09 -11.60
C TYR A 378 -18.41 -27.41 -11.32
N ILE A 379 -19.63 -27.55 -11.84
CA ILE A 379 -20.42 -28.79 -11.86
C ILE A 379 -20.04 -29.61 -13.07
N THR A 380 -19.94 -30.92 -12.88
CA THR A 380 -19.67 -31.92 -13.93
C THR A 380 -20.92 -32.77 -14.21
N PRO A 381 -21.00 -33.48 -15.34
CA PRO A 381 -22.07 -34.44 -15.62
C PRO A 381 -21.84 -35.81 -14.94
N ASP A 382 -20.76 -36.00 -14.20
CA ASP A 382 -20.44 -37.28 -13.55
C ASP A 382 -21.02 -37.30 -12.12
N ASP A 383 -22.01 -38.12 -11.88
CA ASP A 383 -22.64 -38.29 -10.57
C ASP A 383 -21.65 -38.77 -9.48
N HIS A 384 -20.53 -39.40 -9.86
CA HIS A 384 -19.48 -39.82 -8.90
C HIS A 384 -18.48 -38.71 -8.58
N MET A 385 -18.39 -37.70 -9.42
CA MET A 385 -17.55 -36.51 -9.25
C MET A 385 -18.33 -35.26 -9.66
N PRO A 386 -19.41 -34.92 -8.95
CA PRO A 386 -20.34 -33.88 -9.40
C PRO A 386 -19.74 -32.47 -9.39
N VAL A 387 -18.58 -32.29 -8.74
CA VAL A 387 -17.86 -31.01 -8.65
C VAL A 387 -16.42 -31.20 -9.05
N GLY A 388 -15.93 -30.31 -9.90
CA GLY A 388 -14.53 -30.16 -10.25
C GLY A 388 -13.99 -28.78 -9.90
N ALA A 389 -12.69 -28.68 -9.73
CA ALA A 389 -11.98 -27.41 -9.57
C ALA A 389 -10.71 -27.41 -10.42
N VAL A 390 -10.38 -26.23 -10.95
CA VAL A 390 -9.16 -25.99 -11.71
C VAL A 390 -8.56 -24.67 -11.27
N GLN A 391 -7.23 -24.62 -11.27
CA GLN A 391 -6.47 -23.43 -10.91
C GLN A 391 -5.36 -23.22 -11.93
N GLU A 392 -5.24 -21.99 -12.43
CA GLU A 392 -4.16 -21.59 -13.33
C GLU A 392 -3.64 -20.20 -12.96
N ILE A 393 -2.39 -19.94 -13.38
CA ILE A 393 -1.69 -18.70 -13.10
C ILE A 393 -1.39 -18.00 -14.41
N TYR A 394 -1.81 -16.74 -14.53
CA TYR A 394 -1.61 -15.92 -15.72
C TYR A 394 -0.69 -14.75 -15.41
N PRO A 395 0.42 -14.57 -16.13
CA PRO A 395 1.30 -13.43 -15.95
C PRO A 395 0.67 -12.16 -16.53
N PHE A 396 0.96 -11.03 -15.91
CA PHE A 396 0.67 -9.70 -16.44
C PHE A 396 1.91 -8.82 -16.39
N SER A 397 1.96 -7.86 -17.30
CA SER A 397 2.99 -6.82 -17.34
C SER A 397 2.37 -5.52 -17.81
N GLN A 398 2.54 -4.44 -17.04
CA GLN A 398 1.96 -3.15 -17.35
C GLN A 398 2.89 -2.01 -16.92
N LEU A 399 3.15 -1.10 -17.84
CA LEU A 399 3.83 0.15 -17.52
C LEU A 399 2.83 1.13 -16.88
N VAL A 400 3.19 1.66 -15.71
CA VAL A 400 2.52 2.79 -15.07
C VAL A 400 3.37 4.03 -15.30
N GLU A 401 2.85 4.98 -16.07
CA GLU A 401 3.59 6.16 -16.48
C GLU A 401 3.83 7.12 -15.32
N ILE A 402 5.05 7.65 -15.23
CA ILE A 402 5.46 8.71 -14.31
C ILE A 402 6.10 9.82 -15.16
N PRO A 403 5.43 10.96 -15.35
CA PRO A 403 6.04 12.11 -15.97
C PRO A 403 7.28 12.56 -15.20
N GLU A 404 8.35 12.92 -15.89
CA GLU A 404 9.59 13.40 -15.27
C GLU A 404 10.23 12.42 -14.28
N MET A 405 10.25 11.12 -14.64
CA MET A 405 10.85 10.08 -13.80
C MET A 405 12.28 10.43 -13.42
N SER A 406 12.59 10.30 -12.13
CA SER A 406 13.93 10.50 -11.55
C SER A 406 14.48 9.18 -11.02
N GLU A 407 15.79 8.96 -11.12
CA GLU A 407 16.46 7.82 -10.51
C GLU A 407 16.32 7.80 -8.96
N GLN A 408 16.06 8.96 -8.37
CA GLN A 408 15.85 9.12 -6.92
C GLN A 408 14.37 9.02 -6.52
N ALA A 409 13.47 8.72 -7.47
CA ALA A 409 12.06 8.59 -7.17
C ALA A 409 11.79 7.37 -6.28
N LYS A 410 11.07 7.60 -5.19
CA LYS A 410 10.46 6.55 -4.39
C LYS A 410 9.09 6.27 -4.95
N VAL A 411 8.80 5.01 -5.24
CA VAL A 411 7.52 4.59 -5.81
C VAL A 411 6.83 3.62 -4.87
N GLU A 412 5.58 3.90 -4.57
CA GLU A 412 4.66 2.99 -3.91
C GLU A 412 3.62 2.54 -4.93
N LEU A 413 3.54 1.24 -5.17
CA LEU A 413 2.66 0.62 -6.16
C LEU A 413 1.87 -0.50 -5.52
N ASP A 414 0.55 -0.42 -5.63
CA ASP A 414 -0.37 -1.45 -5.18
C ASP A 414 -1.11 -2.05 -6.38
N ALA A 415 -1.34 -3.37 -6.34
CA ALA A 415 -2.07 -4.10 -7.36
C ALA A 415 -3.33 -4.72 -6.77
N SER A 416 -4.46 -4.52 -7.43
CA SER A 416 -5.75 -5.09 -7.01
C SER A 416 -6.52 -5.68 -8.18
N LEU A 417 -7.33 -6.70 -7.89
CA LEU A 417 -8.23 -7.30 -8.87
C LEU A 417 -9.49 -6.45 -8.99
N GLU A 418 -9.65 -5.76 -10.12
CA GLU A 418 -10.82 -4.93 -10.38
C GLU A 418 -11.98 -5.76 -10.93
N GLN A 419 -11.69 -6.64 -11.89
CA GLN A 419 -12.68 -7.51 -12.53
C GLN A 419 -12.10 -8.89 -12.77
N LEU A 420 -12.92 -9.91 -12.62
CA LEU A 420 -12.63 -11.27 -13.02
C LEU A 420 -13.94 -11.95 -13.43
N SER A 421 -13.93 -12.62 -14.57
CA SER A 421 -15.04 -13.44 -15.02
C SER A 421 -14.54 -14.66 -15.78
N ALA A 422 -15.26 -15.75 -15.66
CA ALA A 422 -15.06 -16.98 -16.40
C ALA A 422 -16.29 -17.29 -17.24
N VAL A 423 -16.12 -17.45 -18.54
CA VAL A 423 -17.19 -17.72 -19.47
C VAL A 423 -16.91 -19.05 -20.17
N MET A 424 -17.84 -19.96 -20.08
CA MET A 424 -17.73 -21.25 -20.75
C MET A 424 -17.86 -21.06 -22.27
N LEU A 425 -16.83 -21.45 -23.03
CA LEU A 425 -16.85 -21.47 -24.49
C LEU A 425 -17.44 -22.78 -25.01
N ASP A 426 -17.02 -23.87 -24.42
CA ASP A 426 -17.54 -25.22 -24.63
C ASP A 426 -17.35 -26.06 -23.35
N GLN A 427 -17.50 -27.38 -23.44
CA GLN A 427 -17.38 -28.28 -22.29
C GLN A 427 -15.94 -28.50 -21.79
N GLU A 428 -14.93 -28.03 -22.52
CA GLU A 428 -13.51 -28.25 -22.23
C GLU A 428 -12.73 -26.92 -22.14
N HIS A 429 -13.32 -25.80 -22.59
CA HIS A 429 -12.67 -24.51 -22.63
C HIS A 429 -13.45 -23.43 -21.90
N VAL A 430 -12.73 -22.66 -21.12
CA VAL A 430 -13.26 -21.51 -20.37
C VAL A 430 -12.44 -20.28 -20.75
N GLU A 431 -13.11 -19.20 -21.15
CA GLU A 431 -12.47 -17.90 -21.35
C GLU A 431 -12.44 -17.13 -20.02
N ILE A 432 -11.23 -16.74 -19.62
CA ILE A 432 -10.96 -15.91 -18.44
C ILE A 432 -10.77 -14.48 -18.90
N ARG A 433 -11.52 -13.55 -18.31
CA ARG A 433 -11.34 -12.11 -18.49
C ARG A 433 -11.02 -11.48 -17.14
N ALA A 434 -9.88 -10.83 -17.06
CA ALA A 434 -9.47 -10.15 -15.84
C ALA A 434 -9.04 -8.70 -16.12
N ALA A 435 -9.21 -7.83 -15.12
CA ALA A 435 -8.65 -6.50 -15.08
C ALA A 435 -7.95 -6.29 -13.74
N VAL A 436 -6.66 -6.00 -13.81
CA VAL A 436 -5.83 -5.61 -12.66
C VAL A 436 -5.70 -4.11 -12.67
N ARG A 437 -6.00 -3.49 -11.54
CA ARG A 437 -5.76 -2.09 -11.27
C ARG A 437 -4.43 -1.94 -10.55
N LEU A 438 -3.62 -1.02 -11.02
CA LEU A 438 -2.32 -0.65 -10.47
C LEU A 438 -2.40 0.80 -10.01
N ASP A 439 -2.42 1.02 -8.70
CA ASP A 439 -2.43 2.36 -8.10
C ASP A 439 -1.01 2.73 -7.68
N LEU A 440 -0.51 3.85 -8.20
CA LEU A 440 0.85 4.32 -8.01
C LEU A 440 0.87 5.71 -7.38
N VAL A 441 1.74 5.86 -6.39
CA VAL A 441 2.16 7.18 -5.87
C VAL A 441 3.68 7.26 -5.95
N ALA A 442 4.20 8.30 -6.58
CA ALA A 442 5.63 8.52 -6.73
C ALA A 442 6.05 9.84 -6.09
N PHE A 443 7.15 9.80 -5.36
CA PHE A 443 7.74 10.93 -4.67
C PHE A 443 9.18 11.11 -5.13
N VAL A 444 9.65 12.34 -5.20
CA VAL A 444 11.08 12.65 -5.34
C VAL A 444 11.60 13.25 -4.05
N GLN A 445 12.82 12.87 -3.69
CA GLN A 445 13.51 13.39 -2.52
C GLN A 445 14.62 14.34 -2.96
N GLU A 446 14.60 15.56 -2.45
CA GLU A 446 15.63 16.58 -2.68
C GLU A 446 16.30 16.92 -1.34
N SER A 447 17.63 16.87 -1.27
CA SER A 447 18.34 17.32 -0.08
C SER A 447 18.50 18.84 -0.12
N VAL A 448 18.00 19.52 0.89
CA VAL A 448 18.07 20.97 1.03
C VAL A 448 18.86 21.36 2.26
N GLN A 449 19.85 22.22 2.07
CA GLN A 449 20.65 22.77 3.16
C GLN A 449 19.95 23.96 3.80
N TYR A 450 19.91 24.01 5.11
CA TYR A 450 19.37 25.13 5.90
C TYR A 450 20.25 25.41 7.13
N ILE A 451 20.07 26.57 7.74
CA ILE A 451 20.74 26.94 8.98
C ILE A 451 20.00 26.33 10.17
N GLU A 452 20.63 25.39 10.88
CA GLU A 452 20.08 24.82 12.11
C GLU A 452 20.26 25.76 13.32
N ASP A 453 21.46 26.38 13.40
CA ASP A 453 21.85 27.32 14.46
C ASP A 453 22.92 28.29 13.95
N ALA A 454 23.17 29.35 14.68
CA ALA A 454 24.24 30.28 14.39
C ALA A 454 24.83 30.89 15.65
N THR A 455 26.14 31.12 15.64
CA THR A 455 26.85 31.79 16.71
C THR A 455 27.34 33.17 16.28
N GLU A 456 27.30 34.13 17.18
CA GLU A 456 27.78 35.50 16.98
C GLU A 456 29.12 35.72 17.67
N THR A 457 29.99 36.45 17.02
CA THR A 457 31.23 36.95 17.60
C THR A 457 31.42 38.41 17.23
N GLU A 458 32.23 39.11 18.00
CA GLU A 458 32.61 40.48 17.63
C GLU A 458 33.39 40.48 16.32
N PRO A 459 33.14 41.43 15.43
CA PRO A 459 33.78 41.49 14.13
C PRO A 459 35.26 41.84 14.28
N ASP A 460 36.11 41.29 13.40
CA ASP A 460 37.52 41.70 13.29
C ASP A 460 37.57 43.10 12.64
N LEU A 461 37.70 44.09 13.52
CA LEU A 461 37.73 45.50 13.12
C LEU A 461 38.97 45.86 12.24
N GLU A 462 40.09 45.16 12.40
CA GLU A 462 41.29 45.36 11.58
C GLU A 462 41.07 44.85 10.15
N MET A 463 40.49 43.68 10.04
CA MET A 463 40.12 43.09 8.76
C MET A 463 39.07 43.96 8.02
N LEU A 464 38.07 44.46 8.75
CA LEU A 464 37.06 45.34 8.19
C LEU A 464 37.63 46.69 7.70
N ARG A 465 38.54 47.29 8.44
CA ARG A 465 39.19 48.56 8.04
C ARG A 465 40.06 48.43 6.79
N ASN A 466 40.69 47.27 6.60
CA ASN A 466 41.54 46.99 5.46
C ASN A 466 40.79 46.68 4.15
N ARG A 467 39.48 46.44 4.20
CA ARG A 467 38.68 46.19 3.00
C ARG A 467 38.45 47.50 2.24
N PRO A 468 38.53 47.50 0.89
CA PRO A 468 38.25 48.67 0.07
C PRO A 468 36.84 49.24 0.32
N GLY A 469 36.70 50.55 0.44
CA GLY A 469 35.40 51.22 0.59
C GLY A 469 34.54 51.23 -0.68
N LEU A 470 35.19 51.06 -1.86
CA LEU A 470 34.56 51.04 -3.16
C LEU A 470 35.18 49.92 -4.02
N VAL A 471 34.36 49.07 -4.59
CA VAL A 471 34.79 47.94 -5.44
C VAL A 471 34.03 47.99 -6.76
N GLY A 472 34.76 47.96 -7.87
CA GLY A 472 34.17 47.70 -9.19
C GLY A 472 34.21 46.19 -9.47
N TYR A 473 33.06 45.56 -9.49
CA TYR A 473 32.92 44.12 -9.73
C TYR A 473 32.44 43.85 -11.17
N ILE A 474 33.00 42.81 -11.80
CA ILE A 474 32.52 42.33 -13.10
C ILE A 474 31.88 40.97 -12.86
N ALA A 475 30.57 40.89 -13.02
CA ALA A 475 29.81 39.68 -12.77
C ALA A 475 30.21 38.53 -13.71
N LYS A 476 30.38 37.36 -13.14
CA LYS A 476 30.62 36.10 -13.86
C LYS A 476 29.29 35.36 -14.05
N ALA A 477 29.31 34.36 -14.92
CA ALA A 477 28.16 33.47 -15.05
C ALA A 477 27.96 32.69 -13.75
N GLY A 478 26.75 32.73 -13.18
CA GLY A 478 26.39 32.06 -11.93
C GLY A 478 26.55 32.89 -10.65
N ASP A 479 27.08 34.15 -10.77
CA ASP A 479 27.13 35.05 -9.62
C ASP A 479 25.73 35.51 -9.20
N ASP A 480 25.49 35.60 -7.89
CA ASP A 480 24.27 36.19 -7.31
C ASP A 480 24.61 37.41 -6.43
N LEU A 481 23.67 38.33 -6.29
CA LEU A 481 23.84 39.55 -5.50
C LEU A 481 24.02 39.26 -4.00
N TRP A 482 23.47 38.16 -3.52
CA TRP A 482 23.62 37.75 -2.10
C TRP A 482 25.07 37.48 -1.74
N THR A 483 25.72 36.59 -2.49
CA THR A 483 27.12 36.24 -2.29
C THR A 483 28.02 37.48 -2.45
N ILE A 484 27.78 38.29 -3.46
CA ILE A 484 28.55 39.51 -3.67
C ILE A 484 28.38 40.51 -2.52
N ALA A 485 27.16 40.70 -2.02
CA ALA A 485 26.87 41.58 -0.89
C ALA A 485 27.56 41.12 0.39
N LYS A 486 27.42 39.82 0.71
CA LYS A 486 28.03 39.20 1.87
C LYS A 486 29.56 39.30 1.87
N GLU A 487 30.21 38.98 0.75
CA GLU A 487 31.66 39.07 0.59
C GLU A 487 32.21 40.50 0.70
N ASN A 488 31.45 41.48 0.22
CA ASN A 488 31.85 42.89 0.22
C ASN A 488 31.30 43.69 1.41
N HIS A 489 30.67 43.06 2.38
CA HIS A 489 30.17 43.68 3.60
C HIS A 489 29.20 44.83 3.32
N THR A 490 28.17 44.53 2.53
CA THR A 490 27.11 45.44 2.15
C THR A 490 25.79 44.69 2.02
N THR A 491 24.70 45.34 1.69
CA THR A 491 23.39 44.72 1.48
C THR A 491 23.04 44.66 -0.01
N ILE A 492 22.17 43.72 -0.39
CA ILE A 492 21.62 43.64 -1.75
C ILE A 492 20.96 44.95 -2.10
N GLN A 493 20.18 45.53 -1.16
CA GLN A 493 19.51 46.78 -1.37
C GLN A 493 20.49 47.94 -1.70
N ASN A 494 21.60 48.02 -0.97
CA ASN A 494 22.60 49.04 -1.23
C ASN A 494 23.28 48.89 -2.61
N ILE A 495 23.55 47.65 -3.03
CA ILE A 495 24.06 47.38 -4.38
C ILE A 495 23.03 47.80 -5.44
N MET A 496 21.77 47.46 -5.25
CA MET A 496 20.70 47.79 -6.19
C MET A 496 20.50 49.32 -6.33
N GLU A 497 20.48 50.04 -5.20
CA GLU A 497 20.35 51.51 -5.17
C GLU A 497 21.54 52.19 -5.82
N THR A 498 22.77 51.77 -5.46
CA THR A 498 24.01 52.35 -6.02
C THR A 498 24.11 52.17 -7.53
N ASN A 499 23.60 51.06 -8.05
CA ASN A 499 23.66 50.77 -9.50
C ASN A 499 22.35 51.07 -10.25
N HIS A 500 21.35 51.67 -9.59
CA HIS A 500 20.03 51.97 -10.16
C HIS A 500 19.35 50.75 -10.78
N ARG A 501 19.50 49.57 -10.17
CA ARG A 501 18.97 48.30 -10.65
C ARG A 501 17.52 48.12 -10.23
N LYS A 502 16.74 47.44 -11.12
CA LYS A 502 15.35 47.02 -10.84
C LYS A 502 15.20 45.55 -10.62
N SER A 503 16.27 44.76 -10.84
CA SER A 503 16.28 43.30 -10.70
C SER A 503 17.56 42.85 -10.02
N GLU A 504 17.44 41.81 -9.22
CA GLU A 504 18.58 41.17 -8.57
C GLU A 504 19.39 40.28 -9.52
N THR A 505 18.82 39.90 -10.66
CA THR A 505 19.47 39.01 -11.64
C THR A 505 20.68 39.69 -12.29
N LEU A 506 21.85 39.08 -12.23
CA LEU A 506 23.10 39.51 -12.85
C LEU A 506 23.30 38.83 -14.21
N GLN A 507 23.88 39.60 -15.16
CA GLN A 507 24.34 39.02 -16.42
C GLN A 507 25.88 38.93 -16.43
N ALA A 508 26.43 37.86 -17.01
CA ALA A 508 27.87 37.70 -17.14
C ALA A 508 28.50 38.90 -17.92
N GLY A 509 29.55 39.50 -17.37
CA GLY A 509 30.22 40.67 -17.89
C GLY A 509 29.60 42.02 -17.46
N GLU A 510 28.52 41.99 -16.70
CA GLU A 510 27.90 43.20 -16.16
C GLU A 510 28.81 43.84 -15.09
N LYS A 511 28.91 45.18 -15.13
CA LYS A 511 29.72 45.95 -14.17
C LYS A 511 28.84 46.40 -13.02
N VAL A 512 29.23 46.04 -11.79
CA VAL A 512 28.51 46.39 -10.56
C VAL A 512 29.45 47.21 -9.67
N LEU A 513 28.98 48.37 -9.24
CA LEU A 513 29.67 49.21 -8.29
C LEU A 513 29.19 48.82 -6.87
N ILE A 514 30.12 48.47 -6.02
CA ILE A 514 29.82 48.01 -4.65
C ILE A 514 30.41 49.02 -3.69
N VAL A 515 29.57 49.57 -2.82
CA VAL A 515 29.96 50.47 -1.73
C VAL A 515 29.84 49.73 -0.41
N LYS A 516 30.94 49.63 0.32
CA LYS A 516 30.97 49.06 1.65
C LYS A 516 30.13 49.87 2.61
N GLN A 517 29.23 49.25 3.34
CA GLN A 517 28.57 49.91 4.47
C GLN A 517 29.43 49.82 5.72
N VAL A 518 29.67 50.98 6.35
CA VAL A 518 30.26 51.05 7.67
C VAL A 518 29.11 51.16 8.64
N GLY A 519 28.84 50.08 9.41
CA GLY A 519 27.79 50.05 10.39
C GLY A 519 28.04 50.99 11.57
#